data_538c32ae99f6def58d02e2e5be7e3a83
#
_entry.id   538c32ae99f6def58d02e2e5be7e3a83
#
_cell.length_a   1.000
_cell.length_b   1.000
_cell.length_c   1.000
_cell.angle_alpha   90.00
_cell.angle_beta   90.00
_cell.angle_gamma   90.00
#
_symmetry.space_group_name_H-M   'P 1'
#
loop_
_entity.id
_entity.type
_entity.pdbx_description
1 polymer ?
#
loop_
_entity_poly.entity_id
_entity_poly.type
_entity_poly.pdbx_seq_one_letter_code
_entity_poly.pdbx_strand_id
1 'polypeptide(L)'
;MVSYYALFAERSFGMLLEEKRKELVAIGLRAIREGLTTGTGGNFSVCDRESGLMCITPSGIPYVDIRPEQIVVMDVETGKIVDGDAVPSSECDMHRIFYKYRTDIDAVIHTHTTYASTYSCFRKPLPAIHYLAAFGGTHVNCAEYATYGTVELARNAFRAMEGVNAVLLANHGLLAGAKTLDMAYNITEELEFCCKMVCTSMAMEASGVKPVVLPQDEMDRMVERFKGYGKVHEKHEEI
;
A
#
# COMPACT_ATOMS: atom_id res chain seq x y z
N MET A 1 53.27 -34.74 -5.49
CA MET A 1 52.60 -34.10 -4.32
C MET A 1 52.00 -32.82 -4.83
N VAL A 2 50.74 -32.87 -5.26
CA VAL A 2 50.00 -31.70 -5.78
C VAL A 2 49.16 -31.18 -4.64
N SER A 3 49.47 -29.95 -4.24
CA SER A 3 48.80 -29.25 -3.13
C SER A 3 47.37 -28.83 -3.57
N TYR A 4 46.38 -29.43 -2.93
CA TYR A 4 44.98 -28.99 -3.01
C TYR A 4 44.80 -27.77 -2.10
N TYR A 5 45.06 -26.59 -2.61
CA TYR A 5 44.42 -25.37 -2.10
C TYR A 5 43.15 -25.15 -2.92
N ALA A 6 42.09 -25.78 -2.45
CA ALA A 6 40.74 -25.45 -2.95
C ALA A 6 40.43 -23.99 -2.64
N LEU A 7 40.14 -23.23 -3.67
CA LEU A 7 39.53 -21.91 -3.62
C LEU A 7 38.23 -21.97 -2.81
N PHE A 8 38.27 -21.59 -1.57
CA PHE A 8 37.11 -20.99 -0.93
C PHE A 8 37.05 -19.54 -1.40
N ALA A 9 36.45 -19.32 -2.57
CA ALA A 9 35.89 -18.03 -2.88
C ALA A 9 34.75 -17.80 -1.85
N GLU A 10 35.01 -17.00 -0.82
CA GLU A 10 33.99 -16.38 -0.02
C GLU A 10 33.08 -15.60 -0.99
N ARG A 11 32.01 -16.25 -1.45
CA ARG A 11 30.88 -15.52 -1.99
C ARG A 11 30.33 -14.74 -0.80
N SER A 12 30.64 -13.46 -0.76
CA SER A 12 29.82 -12.50 -0.05
C SER A 12 28.42 -12.63 -0.66
N PHE A 13 27.60 -13.52 -0.08
CA PHE A 13 26.19 -13.56 -0.39
C PHE A 13 25.62 -12.30 0.22
N GLY A 14 25.51 -11.23 -0.59
CA GLY A 14 24.75 -10.06 -0.24
C GLY A 14 23.33 -10.49 0.14
N MET A 15 22.68 -9.73 1.01
CA MET A 15 21.31 -9.95 1.44
C MET A 15 20.38 -10.04 0.22
N LEU A 16 19.53 -11.07 0.17
CA LEU A 16 18.57 -11.24 -0.94
C LEU A 16 17.63 -10.04 -1.02
N LEU A 17 17.51 -9.44 -2.21
CA LEU A 17 16.70 -8.23 -2.48
C LEU A 17 17.04 -7.05 -1.54
N GLU A 18 18.32 -6.86 -1.24
CA GLU A 18 18.82 -5.88 -0.26
C GLU A 18 18.27 -4.46 -0.49
N GLU A 19 18.26 -3.97 -1.73
CA GLU A 19 17.77 -2.62 -2.02
C GLU A 19 16.26 -2.49 -1.74
N LYS A 20 15.46 -3.49 -2.11
CA LYS A 20 14.01 -3.49 -1.79
C LYS A 20 13.74 -3.55 -0.29
N ARG A 21 14.56 -4.24 0.48
CA ARG A 21 14.47 -4.25 1.94
C ARG A 21 14.80 -2.88 2.53
N LYS A 22 15.85 -2.23 2.04
CA LYS A 22 16.21 -0.85 2.45
C LYS A 22 15.11 0.15 2.11
N GLU A 23 14.50 0.05 0.93
CA GLU A 23 13.36 0.88 0.53
C GLU A 23 12.17 0.72 1.50
N LEU A 24 11.84 -0.52 1.90
CA LEU A 24 10.77 -0.78 2.87
C LEU A 24 11.07 -0.19 4.25
N VAL A 25 12.30 -0.28 4.72
CA VAL A 25 12.70 0.37 5.98
C VAL A 25 12.56 1.88 5.87
N ALA A 26 13.06 2.48 4.78
CA ALA A 26 13.00 3.92 4.58
C ALA A 26 11.56 4.45 4.51
N ILE A 27 10.67 3.76 3.78
CA ILE A 27 9.26 4.15 3.66
C ILE A 27 8.51 3.96 4.99
N GLY A 28 8.85 2.92 5.76
CA GLY A 28 8.29 2.70 7.09
C GLY A 28 8.66 3.83 8.07
N LEU A 29 9.91 4.26 8.07
CA LEU A 29 10.36 5.41 8.87
C LEU A 29 9.70 6.73 8.41
N ARG A 30 9.49 6.89 7.11
CA ARG A 30 8.74 8.03 6.56
C ARG A 30 7.31 8.01 7.07
N ALA A 31 6.64 6.87 7.04
CA ALA A 31 5.26 6.73 7.49
C ALA A 31 5.07 7.06 9.00
N ILE A 32 6.03 6.67 9.85
CA ILE A 32 6.05 7.08 11.27
C ILE A 32 6.18 8.60 11.40
N ARG A 33 7.15 9.20 10.69
CA ARG A 33 7.44 10.64 10.77
C ARG A 33 6.26 11.49 10.29
N GLU A 34 5.55 11.04 9.26
CA GLU A 34 4.42 11.75 8.65
C GLU A 34 3.06 11.37 9.25
N GLY A 35 3.05 10.46 10.24
CA GLY A 35 1.84 10.09 10.99
C GLY A 35 0.87 9.17 10.24
N LEU A 36 1.33 8.51 9.17
CA LEU A 36 0.51 7.52 8.44
C LEU A 36 0.46 6.16 9.12
N THR A 37 1.35 5.91 10.09
CA THR A 37 1.29 4.74 10.96
C THR A 37 1.90 5.05 12.33
N THR A 38 1.66 4.17 13.30
CA THR A 38 2.22 4.26 14.65
C THR A 38 2.65 2.88 15.13
N GLY A 39 3.77 2.82 15.86
CA GLY A 39 4.26 1.59 16.48
C GLY A 39 4.52 0.48 15.47
N THR A 40 3.70 -0.56 15.50
CA THR A 40 3.75 -1.74 14.63
C THR A 40 2.53 -1.84 13.69
N GLY A 41 1.72 -0.76 13.60
CA GLY A 41 0.48 -0.77 12.85
C GLY A 41 0.69 -0.77 11.33
N GLY A 42 -0.17 -1.48 10.60
CA GLY A 42 -0.06 -1.61 9.15
C GLY A 42 1.13 -2.47 8.70
N ASN A 43 1.30 -2.60 7.39
CA ASN A 43 2.38 -3.37 6.79
C ASN A 43 2.63 -2.95 5.35
N PHE A 44 3.88 -3.04 4.90
CA PHE A 44 4.35 -2.58 3.60
C PHE A 44 5.10 -3.69 2.89
N SER A 45 4.91 -3.80 1.60
CA SER A 45 5.58 -4.81 0.80
C SER A 45 5.91 -4.32 -0.61
N VAL A 46 6.86 -4.99 -1.23
CA VAL A 46 7.24 -4.78 -2.62
C VAL A 46 7.57 -6.12 -3.28
N CYS A 47 7.12 -6.30 -4.52
CA CYS A 47 7.38 -7.49 -5.32
C CYS A 47 8.55 -7.26 -6.28
N ASP A 48 9.36 -8.28 -6.44
CA ASP A 48 10.33 -8.39 -7.53
C ASP A 48 9.80 -9.38 -8.57
N ARG A 49 9.35 -8.85 -9.70
CA ARG A 49 8.72 -9.67 -10.75
C ARG A 49 9.68 -10.62 -11.44
N GLU A 50 10.96 -10.26 -11.47
CA GLU A 50 11.98 -11.08 -12.14
C GLU A 50 12.24 -12.37 -11.36
N SER A 51 12.36 -12.27 -10.04
CA SER A 51 12.57 -13.44 -9.17
C SER A 51 11.29 -14.13 -8.72
N GLY A 52 10.11 -13.48 -8.85
CA GLY A 52 8.85 -13.97 -8.30
C GLY A 52 8.76 -13.89 -6.76
N LEU A 53 9.61 -13.08 -6.14
CA LEU A 53 9.69 -12.90 -4.71
C LEU A 53 9.07 -11.56 -4.27
N MET A 54 8.61 -11.51 -3.04
CA MET A 54 8.17 -10.28 -2.37
C MET A 54 8.93 -10.06 -1.08
N CYS A 55 9.21 -8.80 -0.77
CA CYS A 55 9.65 -8.36 0.54
C CYS A 55 8.47 -7.80 1.32
N ILE A 56 8.37 -8.11 2.63
CA ILE A 56 7.30 -7.57 3.49
C ILE A 56 7.85 -7.23 4.87
N THR A 57 7.30 -6.18 5.48
CA THR A 57 7.65 -5.78 6.84
C THR A 57 7.30 -6.87 7.84
N PRO A 58 8.11 -7.01 8.92
CA PRO A 58 7.90 -8.05 9.94
C PRO A 58 6.72 -7.73 10.84
N SER A 59 6.18 -8.76 11.46
CA SER A 59 5.17 -8.65 12.52
C SER A 59 5.80 -8.24 13.85
N GLY A 60 5.15 -7.33 14.59
CA GLY A 60 5.45 -7.04 15.99
C GLY A 60 6.76 -6.27 16.26
N ILE A 61 7.44 -5.79 15.24
CA ILE A 61 8.63 -4.93 15.39
C ILE A 61 8.23 -3.48 15.08
N PRO A 62 8.45 -2.51 15.98
CA PRO A 62 8.21 -1.10 15.69
C PRO A 62 9.03 -0.64 14.48
N TYR A 63 8.43 0.18 13.60
CA TYR A 63 9.10 0.63 12.37
C TYR A 63 10.45 1.31 12.60
N VAL A 64 10.62 1.99 13.74
CA VAL A 64 11.89 2.65 14.10
C VAL A 64 13.01 1.66 14.44
N ASP A 65 12.68 0.41 14.72
CA ASP A 65 13.61 -0.64 15.09
C ASP A 65 13.83 -1.68 13.97
N ILE A 66 13.06 -1.58 12.88
CA ILE A 66 13.19 -2.52 11.75
C ILE A 66 14.53 -2.28 11.03
N ARG A 67 15.27 -3.36 10.86
CA ARG A 67 16.49 -3.41 10.04
C ARG A 67 16.24 -4.21 8.76
N PRO A 68 17.02 -3.97 7.69
CA PRO A 68 16.87 -4.69 6.42
C PRO A 68 16.88 -6.23 6.55
N GLU A 69 17.67 -6.78 7.48
CA GLU A 69 17.76 -8.24 7.73
C GLU A 69 16.42 -8.81 8.25
N GLN A 70 15.61 -8.00 8.91
CA GLN A 70 14.32 -8.38 9.48
C GLN A 70 13.16 -8.28 8.50
N ILE A 71 13.36 -7.62 7.35
CA ILE A 71 12.38 -7.66 6.26
C ILE A 71 12.33 -9.08 5.69
N VAL A 72 11.15 -9.66 5.66
CA VAL A 72 10.96 -11.06 5.26
C VAL A 72 10.78 -11.16 3.75
N VAL A 73 11.51 -12.07 3.11
CA VAL A 73 11.34 -12.39 1.69
C VAL A 73 10.52 -13.67 1.56
N MET A 74 9.49 -13.59 0.74
CA MET A 74 8.56 -14.70 0.51
C MET A 74 8.39 -14.95 -0.99
N ASP A 75 8.21 -16.20 -1.35
CA ASP A 75 7.82 -16.61 -2.69
C ASP A 75 6.33 -16.28 -2.92
N VAL A 76 6.03 -15.54 -3.98
CA VAL A 76 4.68 -15.05 -4.28
C VAL A 76 3.71 -16.22 -4.57
N GLU A 77 4.15 -17.26 -5.29
CA GLU A 77 3.27 -18.37 -5.66
C GLU A 77 2.96 -19.29 -4.49
N THR A 78 3.97 -19.66 -3.72
CA THR A 78 3.82 -20.66 -2.65
C THR A 78 3.54 -20.06 -1.27
N GLY A 79 3.87 -18.78 -1.05
CA GLY A 79 3.80 -18.13 0.25
C GLY A 79 4.88 -18.60 1.24
N LYS A 80 5.88 -19.34 0.78
CA LYS A 80 6.99 -19.81 1.63
C LYS A 80 7.97 -18.67 1.90
N ILE A 81 8.45 -18.60 3.13
CA ILE A 81 9.57 -17.74 3.50
C ILE A 81 10.83 -18.28 2.84
N VAL A 82 11.56 -17.39 2.16
CA VAL A 82 12.82 -17.69 1.44
C VAL A 82 14.02 -17.13 2.18
N ASP A 83 13.85 -15.94 2.82
CA ASP A 83 14.92 -15.26 3.55
C ASP A 83 14.34 -14.24 4.56
N GLY A 84 15.15 -13.82 5.54
CA GLY A 84 14.80 -12.86 6.58
C GLY A 84 14.72 -13.48 7.97
N ASP A 85 15.15 -12.71 8.99
CA ASP A 85 15.33 -13.19 10.36
C ASP A 85 14.10 -13.02 11.26
N ALA A 86 12.98 -12.55 10.71
CA ALA A 86 11.79 -12.23 11.48
C ALA A 86 10.55 -13.00 10.99
N VAL A 87 9.47 -12.90 11.75
CA VAL A 87 8.15 -13.41 11.36
C VAL A 87 7.50 -12.40 10.41
N PRO A 88 7.00 -12.79 9.23
CA PRO A 88 6.33 -11.88 8.32
C PRO A 88 5.06 -11.31 8.95
N SER A 89 4.58 -10.16 8.43
CA SER A 89 3.26 -9.66 8.80
C SER A 89 2.21 -10.76 8.68
N SER A 90 1.30 -10.84 9.65
CA SER A 90 0.16 -11.76 9.63
C SER A 90 -0.78 -11.54 8.42
N GLU A 91 -0.65 -10.39 7.75
CA GLU A 91 -1.46 -10.01 6.60
C GLU A 91 -0.71 -10.18 5.26
N CYS A 92 0.38 -10.95 5.25
CA CYS A 92 1.17 -11.18 4.03
C CYS A 92 0.35 -11.72 2.85
N ASP A 93 -0.68 -12.52 3.11
CA ASP A 93 -1.58 -13.03 2.06
C ASP A 93 -2.44 -11.92 1.42
N MET A 94 -2.78 -10.87 2.17
CA MET A 94 -3.48 -9.70 1.63
C MET A 94 -2.62 -8.93 0.62
N HIS A 95 -1.29 -8.91 0.80
CA HIS A 95 -0.35 -8.32 -0.17
C HIS A 95 -0.08 -9.27 -1.34
N ARG A 96 0.18 -10.54 -1.02
CA ARG A 96 0.55 -11.58 -1.97
C ARG A 96 -0.50 -11.81 -3.05
N ILE A 97 -1.81 -11.72 -2.72
CA ILE A 97 -2.90 -11.92 -3.68
C ILE A 97 -2.83 -10.89 -4.82
N PHE A 98 -2.44 -9.64 -4.55
CA PHE A 98 -2.28 -8.62 -5.59
C PHE A 98 -1.10 -8.95 -6.50
N TYR A 99 0.04 -9.33 -5.95
CA TYR A 99 1.20 -9.71 -6.75
C TYR A 99 0.94 -10.92 -7.64
N LYS A 100 0.10 -11.83 -7.18
CA LYS A 100 -0.26 -13.02 -7.93
C LYS A 100 -1.20 -12.76 -9.10
N TYR A 101 -2.12 -11.81 -8.96
CA TYR A 101 -3.22 -11.64 -9.91
C TYR A 101 -3.29 -10.25 -10.57
N ARG A 102 -2.48 -9.28 -10.16
CA ARG A 102 -2.42 -7.91 -10.69
C ARG A 102 -1.00 -7.59 -11.16
N THR A 103 -0.79 -7.51 -12.48
CA THR A 103 0.54 -7.22 -13.08
C THR A 103 0.91 -5.74 -13.02
N ASP A 104 -0.02 -4.89 -12.73
CA ASP A 104 0.12 -3.44 -12.59
C ASP A 104 0.48 -2.99 -11.15
N ILE A 105 0.46 -3.91 -10.18
CA ILE A 105 0.80 -3.64 -8.78
C ILE A 105 2.04 -4.42 -8.39
N ASP A 106 3.12 -3.71 -8.02
CA ASP A 106 4.37 -4.28 -7.51
C ASP A 106 4.71 -3.78 -6.09
N ALA A 107 3.93 -2.85 -5.55
CA ALA A 107 4.03 -2.37 -4.18
C ALA A 107 2.65 -2.26 -3.55
N VAL A 108 2.53 -2.66 -2.29
CA VAL A 108 1.29 -2.59 -1.51
C VAL A 108 1.60 -1.99 -0.14
N ILE A 109 0.80 -1.01 0.26
CA ILE A 109 0.86 -0.35 1.55
C ILE A 109 -0.49 -0.49 2.23
N HIS A 110 -0.48 -1.07 3.42
CA HIS A 110 -1.62 -1.12 4.33
C HIS A 110 -1.33 -0.28 5.56
N THR A 111 -2.28 0.59 5.93
CA THR A 111 -2.16 1.48 7.09
C THR A 111 -3.44 1.53 7.91
N HIS A 112 -3.26 1.85 9.20
CA HIS A 112 -4.35 2.18 10.13
C HIS A 112 -4.41 3.70 10.34
N THR A 113 -4.32 4.49 9.26
CA THR A 113 -4.43 5.95 9.33
C THR A 113 -5.75 6.37 9.96
N THR A 114 -5.73 7.45 10.73
CA THR A 114 -6.84 7.81 11.62
C THR A 114 -8.16 8.02 10.88
N TYR A 115 -8.15 8.79 9.80
CA TYR A 115 -9.38 9.16 9.12
C TYR A 115 -9.88 8.07 8.17
N ALA A 116 -8.97 7.37 7.48
CA ALA A 116 -9.37 6.22 6.66
C ALA A 116 -9.92 5.09 7.53
N SER A 117 -9.29 4.78 8.68
CA SER A 117 -9.83 3.80 9.63
C SER A 117 -11.17 4.25 10.21
N THR A 118 -11.31 5.54 10.57
CA THR A 118 -12.58 6.09 11.07
C THR A 118 -13.68 5.94 10.03
N TYR A 119 -13.42 6.35 8.78
CA TYR A 119 -14.42 6.26 7.73
C TYR A 119 -14.75 4.81 7.35
N SER A 120 -13.77 3.91 7.38
CA SER A 120 -13.99 2.48 7.10
C SER A 120 -15.01 1.82 8.04
N CYS A 121 -15.21 2.38 9.25
CA CYS A 121 -16.22 1.91 10.20
C CYS A 121 -17.66 2.13 9.73
N PHE A 122 -17.89 3.02 8.76
CA PHE A 122 -19.19 3.21 8.15
C PHE A 122 -19.50 2.18 7.05
N ARG A 123 -18.48 1.41 6.63
CA ARG A 123 -18.59 0.34 5.62
C ARG A 123 -19.20 0.83 4.29
N LYS A 124 -18.85 2.02 3.88
CA LYS A 124 -19.34 2.67 2.66
C LYS A 124 -18.15 3.03 1.75
N PRO A 125 -18.35 3.07 0.43
CA PRO A 125 -17.39 3.66 -0.49
C PRO A 125 -17.08 5.11 -0.08
N LEU A 126 -15.82 5.54 -0.29
CA LEU A 126 -15.41 6.91 -0.04
C LEU A 126 -16.08 7.85 -1.06
N PRO A 127 -16.88 8.84 -0.63
CA PRO A 127 -17.45 9.78 -1.58
C PRO A 127 -16.38 10.73 -2.14
N ALA A 128 -16.40 10.96 -3.43
CA ALA A 128 -15.46 11.82 -4.13
C ALA A 128 -15.80 13.30 -3.91
N ILE A 129 -15.69 13.81 -2.69
CA ILE A 129 -15.91 15.24 -2.39
C ILE A 129 -14.67 16.09 -2.71
N HIS A 130 -13.57 15.46 -3.08
CA HIS A 130 -12.34 16.10 -3.53
C HIS A 130 -11.69 15.30 -4.66
N TYR A 131 -11.14 15.99 -5.68
CA TYR A 131 -10.58 15.35 -6.87
C TYR A 131 -9.36 14.43 -6.59
N LEU A 132 -8.65 14.66 -5.50
CA LEU A 132 -7.52 13.79 -5.08
C LEU A 132 -7.94 12.35 -4.75
N ALA A 133 -9.23 12.08 -4.52
CA ALA A 133 -9.71 10.71 -4.39
C ALA A 133 -9.39 9.85 -5.64
N ALA A 134 -9.18 10.49 -6.80
CA ALA A 134 -8.78 9.82 -8.04
C ALA A 134 -7.36 9.22 -8.01
N PHE A 135 -6.52 9.52 -7.00
CA PHE A 135 -5.31 8.75 -6.76
C PHE A 135 -5.59 7.28 -6.43
N GLY A 136 -6.70 6.99 -5.75
CA GLY A 136 -7.16 5.63 -5.51
C GLY A 136 -7.79 4.94 -6.72
N GLY A 137 -8.12 5.69 -7.75
CA GLY A 137 -8.82 5.21 -8.94
C GLY A 137 -10.13 5.98 -9.20
N THR A 138 -10.96 5.46 -10.10
CA THR A 138 -12.26 6.07 -10.44
C THR A 138 -13.26 6.05 -9.28
N HIS A 139 -13.02 5.20 -8.31
CA HIS A 139 -13.76 5.08 -7.05
C HIS A 139 -12.89 4.41 -5.99
N VAL A 140 -13.27 4.53 -4.72
CA VAL A 140 -12.63 3.84 -3.60
C VAL A 140 -13.71 3.11 -2.81
N ASN A 141 -13.77 1.80 -2.97
CA ASN A 141 -14.74 0.94 -2.27
C ASN A 141 -14.35 0.71 -0.81
N CYS A 142 -15.26 0.12 -0.04
CA CYS A 142 -14.97 -0.47 1.26
C CYS A 142 -15.20 -1.98 1.17
N ALA A 143 -14.14 -2.76 1.39
CA ALA A 143 -14.20 -4.21 1.41
C ALA A 143 -15.01 -4.71 2.60
N GLU A 144 -15.68 -5.84 2.45
CA GLU A 144 -16.40 -6.49 3.55
C GLU A 144 -15.43 -6.86 4.68
N TYR A 145 -15.94 -6.75 5.91
CA TYR A 145 -15.17 -7.09 7.10
C TYR A 145 -14.80 -8.57 7.12
N ALA A 146 -13.55 -8.84 7.45
CA ALA A 146 -13.06 -10.14 7.87
C ALA A 146 -11.98 -9.94 8.93
N THR A 147 -11.72 -10.96 9.73
CA THR A 147 -10.68 -10.91 10.76
C THR A 147 -9.30 -10.71 10.12
N TYR A 148 -8.46 -9.86 10.71
CA TYR A 148 -7.10 -9.61 10.22
C TYR A 148 -6.29 -10.92 10.10
N GLY A 149 -5.38 -10.96 9.13
CA GLY A 149 -4.54 -12.13 8.88
C GLY A 149 -5.26 -13.33 8.23
N THR A 150 -6.53 -13.19 7.85
CA THR A 150 -7.26 -14.29 7.19
C THR A 150 -7.21 -14.17 5.67
N VAL A 151 -7.29 -15.33 4.99
CA VAL A 151 -7.44 -15.40 3.53
C VAL A 151 -8.74 -14.73 3.07
N GLU A 152 -9.76 -14.71 3.91
CA GLU A 152 -11.03 -14.04 3.62
C GLU A 152 -10.83 -12.52 3.51
N LEU A 153 -10.09 -11.90 4.42
CA LEU A 153 -9.73 -10.48 4.32
C LEU A 153 -8.99 -10.18 3.01
N ALA A 154 -8.01 -11.01 2.66
CA ALA A 154 -7.25 -10.86 1.41
C ALA A 154 -8.17 -10.91 0.17
N ARG A 155 -9.10 -11.86 0.13
CA ARG A 155 -10.09 -12.00 -0.96
C ARG A 155 -11.07 -10.82 -1.03
N ASN A 156 -11.55 -10.35 0.13
CA ASN A 156 -12.47 -9.21 0.20
C ASN A 156 -11.78 -7.92 -0.29
N ALA A 157 -10.55 -7.66 0.16
CA ALA A 157 -9.75 -6.55 -0.31
C ALA A 157 -9.50 -6.63 -1.83
N PHE A 158 -9.10 -7.78 -2.33
CA PHE A 158 -8.81 -7.98 -3.75
C PHE A 158 -10.03 -7.71 -4.64
N ARG A 159 -11.20 -8.27 -4.28
CA ARG A 159 -12.47 -8.04 -5.01
C ARG A 159 -12.89 -6.58 -5.00
N ALA A 160 -12.82 -5.93 -3.82
CA ALA A 160 -13.24 -4.55 -3.68
C ALA A 160 -12.31 -3.55 -4.37
N MET A 161 -11.06 -3.95 -4.68
CA MET A 161 -10.04 -3.16 -5.37
C MET A 161 -9.93 -3.50 -6.87
N GLU A 162 -10.91 -4.19 -7.43
CA GLU A 162 -10.91 -4.52 -8.86
C GLU A 162 -10.92 -3.24 -9.72
N GLY A 163 -9.94 -3.12 -10.63
CA GLY A 163 -9.82 -1.98 -11.55
C GLY A 163 -9.37 -0.66 -10.94
N VAL A 164 -9.10 -0.62 -9.64
CA VAL A 164 -8.66 0.58 -8.90
C VAL A 164 -7.40 0.29 -8.09
N ASN A 165 -6.83 1.32 -7.46
CA ASN A 165 -5.53 1.24 -6.78
C ASN A 165 -5.62 1.33 -5.25
N ALA A 166 -6.82 1.50 -4.70
CA ALA A 166 -7.00 1.54 -3.26
C ALA A 166 -8.39 1.04 -2.83
N VAL A 167 -8.47 0.61 -1.58
CA VAL A 167 -9.69 0.11 -0.95
C VAL A 167 -9.66 0.38 0.55
N LEU A 168 -10.77 0.82 1.11
CA LEU A 168 -10.99 0.83 2.55
C LEU A 168 -11.30 -0.60 3.03
N LEU A 169 -10.76 -0.98 4.17
CA LEU A 169 -11.06 -2.26 4.81
C LEU A 169 -12.03 -2.01 5.96
N ALA A 170 -13.23 -2.59 5.91
CA ALA A 170 -14.28 -2.34 6.91
C ALA A 170 -13.79 -2.52 8.34
N ASN A 171 -13.98 -1.50 9.20
CA ASN A 171 -13.54 -1.46 10.60
C ASN A 171 -12.04 -1.78 10.81
N HIS A 172 -11.19 -1.40 9.84
CA HIS A 172 -9.79 -1.79 9.87
C HIS A 172 -8.87 -0.64 9.43
N GLY A 173 -8.88 -0.28 8.15
CA GLY A 173 -7.96 0.73 7.63
C GLY A 173 -8.04 0.92 6.12
N LEU A 174 -6.89 1.24 5.53
CA LEU A 174 -6.70 1.50 4.10
C LEU A 174 -5.66 0.55 3.52
N LEU A 175 -5.90 0.07 2.30
CA LEU A 175 -4.95 -0.64 1.46
C LEU A 175 -4.77 0.13 0.15
N ALA A 176 -3.53 0.39 -0.23
CA ALA A 176 -3.15 1.00 -1.50
C ALA A 176 -2.13 0.15 -2.23
N GLY A 177 -2.28 0.01 -3.55
CA GLY A 177 -1.37 -0.72 -4.40
C GLY A 177 -0.97 0.09 -5.64
N ALA A 178 0.31 0.01 -6.03
CA ALA A 178 0.82 0.71 -7.20
C ALA A 178 2.04 0.01 -7.80
N LYS A 179 2.60 0.59 -8.87
CA LYS A 179 3.81 0.07 -9.52
C LYS A 179 5.07 0.27 -8.69
N THR A 180 5.12 1.29 -7.83
CA THR A 180 6.26 1.59 -6.96
C THR A 180 5.80 1.89 -5.54
N LEU A 181 6.71 1.75 -4.55
CA LEU A 181 6.44 2.12 -3.16
C LEU A 181 6.05 3.60 -3.01
N ASP A 182 6.77 4.49 -3.69
CA ASP A 182 6.46 5.93 -3.64
C ASP A 182 5.05 6.24 -4.17
N MET A 183 4.63 5.58 -5.26
CA MET A 183 3.27 5.75 -5.79
C MET A 183 2.22 5.21 -4.82
N ALA A 184 2.42 4.02 -4.25
CA ALA A 184 1.50 3.45 -3.26
C ALA A 184 1.43 4.31 -2.00
N TYR A 185 2.56 4.88 -1.59
CA TYR A 185 2.64 5.81 -0.47
C TYR A 185 1.85 7.10 -0.74
N ASN A 186 2.06 7.71 -1.90
CA ASN A 186 1.32 8.92 -2.30
C ASN A 186 -0.20 8.68 -2.36
N ILE A 187 -0.64 7.54 -2.89
CA ILE A 187 -2.06 7.14 -2.84
C ILE A 187 -2.57 7.10 -1.39
N THR A 188 -1.78 6.54 -0.48
CA THR A 188 -2.13 6.44 0.94
C THR A 188 -2.28 7.81 1.60
N GLU A 189 -1.34 8.75 1.34
CA GLU A 189 -1.39 10.12 1.85
C GLU A 189 -2.64 10.85 1.36
N GLU A 190 -2.89 10.81 0.06
CA GLU A 190 -4.00 11.54 -0.56
C GLU A 190 -5.36 10.98 -0.15
N LEU A 191 -5.46 9.67 0.05
CA LEU A 191 -6.71 9.08 0.54
C LEU A 191 -6.95 9.32 2.02
N GLU A 192 -5.91 9.33 2.86
CA GLU A 192 -6.06 9.78 4.25
C GLU A 192 -6.54 11.23 4.31
N PHE A 193 -5.97 12.12 3.47
CA PHE A 193 -6.44 13.49 3.34
C PHE A 193 -7.92 13.56 2.90
N CYS A 194 -8.32 12.81 1.88
CA CYS A 194 -9.71 12.74 1.43
C CYS A 194 -10.64 12.21 2.53
N CYS A 195 -10.25 11.16 3.25
CA CYS A 195 -11.01 10.64 4.39
C CYS A 195 -11.15 11.68 5.50
N LYS A 196 -10.09 12.45 5.78
CA LYS A 196 -10.14 13.57 6.74
C LYS A 196 -11.18 14.61 6.33
N MET A 197 -11.20 15.00 5.05
CA MET A 197 -12.19 15.94 4.53
C MET A 197 -13.62 15.39 4.70
N VAL A 198 -13.85 14.13 4.33
CA VAL A 198 -15.16 13.49 4.48
C VAL A 198 -15.60 13.46 5.95
N CYS A 199 -14.76 12.96 6.85
CA CYS A 199 -15.08 12.89 8.28
C CYS A 199 -15.35 14.29 8.87
N THR A 200 -14.59 15.30 8.44
CA THR A 200 -14.80 16.68 8.90
C THR A 200 -16.10 17.27 8.34
N SER A 201 -16.44 16.99 7.07
CA SER A 201 -17.67 17.47 6.44
C SER A 201 -18.93 16.90 7.08
N MET A 202 -18.87 15.66 7.61
CA MET A 202 -20.00 15.04 8.31
C MET A 202 -20.46 15.86 9.52
N ALA A 203 -19.54 16.55 10.21
CA ALA A 203 -19.91 17.46 11.29
C ALA A 203 -20.68 18.68 10.79
N MET A 204 -20.41 19.15 9.57
CA MET A 204 -21.11 20.27 8.94
C MET A 204 -22.49 19.84 8.44
N GLU A 205 -22.67 18.59 8.04
CA GLU A 205 -23.98 18.08 7.59
C GLU A 205 -25.07 18.18 8.68
N ALA A 206 -24.67 18.13 9.95
CA ALA A 206 -25.59 18.35 11.07
C ALA A 206 -26.24 19.75 11.05
N SER A 207 -25.63 20.75 10.39
CA SER A 207 -26.21 22.09 10.14
C SER A 207 -27.02 22.19 8.87
N GLY A 208 -27.24 21.09 8.14
CA GLY A 208 -28.01 21.05 6.90
C GLY A 208 -27.20 21.36 5.63
N VAL A 209 -25.88 21.60 5.76
CA VAL A 209 -24.99 21.84 4.60
C VAL A 209 -24.33 20.53 4.22
N LYS A 210 -24.47 20.11 2.95
CA LYS A 210 -23.85 18.86 2.44
C LYS A 210 -22.73 19.16 1.45
N PRO A 211 -21.65 18.39 1.47
CA PRO A 211 -20.62 18.49 0.44
C PRO A 211 -21.19 18.08 -0.92
N VAL A 212 -20.66 18.69 -1.98
CA VAL A 212 -20.96 18.29 -3.35
C VAL A 212 -20.02 17.15 -3.73
N VAL A 213 -20.58 16.04 -4.15
CA VAL A 213 -19.81 14.89 -4.68
C VAL A 213 -19.53 15.14 -6.16
N LEU A 214 -18.29 14.97 -6.58
CA LEU A 214 -17.89 15.08 -7.98
C LEU A 214 -18.54 13.96 -8.80
N PRO A 215 -19.03 14.26 -10.00
CA PRO A 215 -19.64 13.24 -10.86
C PRO A 215 -18.58 12.25 -11.39
N GLN A 216 -19.03 11.06 -11.79
CA GLN A 216 -18.16 9.99 -12.23
C GLN A 216 -17.26 10.37 -13.42
N ASP A 217 -17.80 11.12 -14.38
CA ASP A 217 -17.05 11.57 -15.56
C ASP A 217 -15.92 12.54 -15.19
N GLU A 218 -16.04 13.31 -14.10
CA GLU A 218 -14.94 14.12 -13.58
C GLU A 218 -13.87 13.25 -12.91
N MET A 219 -14.27 12.24 -12.16
CA MET A 219 -13.32 11.31 -11.55
C MET A 219 -12.53 10.53 -12.61
N ASP A 220 -13.19 10.09 -13.68
CA ASP A 220 -12.54 9.43 -14.81
C ASP A 220 -11.52 10.37 -15.48
N ARG A 221 -11.88 11.66 -15.69
CA ARG A 221 -10.94 12.68 -16.19
C ARG A 221 -9.75 12.89 -15.27
N MET A 222 -9.96 12.91 -13.95
CA MET A 222 -8.86 13.11 -12.99
C MET A 222 -7.89 11.93 -12.98
N VAL A 223 -8.39 10.69 -13.04
CA VAL A 223 -7.53 9.50 -13.18
C VAL A 223 -6.64 9.60 -14.42
N GLU A 224 -7.19 10.01 -15.57
CA GLU A 224 -6.39 10.20 -16.79
C GLU A 224 -5.35 11.34 -16.64
N ARG A 225 -5.72 12.46 -16.03
CA ARG A 225 -4.78 13.57 -15.78
C ARG A 225 -3.63 13.17 -14.87
N PHE A 226 -3.88 12.36 -13.86
CA PHE A 226 -2.83 11.92 -12.94
C PHE A 226 -1.80 10.98 -13.56
N LYS A 227 -2.10 10.29 -14.67
CA LYS A 227 -1.10 9.53 -15.44
C LYS A 227 0.05 10.40 -15.98
N GLY A 228 -0.22 11.70 -16.18
CA GLY A 228 0.77 12.69 -16.61
C GLY A 228 1.24 13.65 -15.51
N TYR A 229 0.80 13.49 -14.27
CA TYR A 229 1.11 14.40 -13.18
C TYR A 229 2.62 14.44 -12.90
N GLY A 230 3.15 15.67 -12.76
CA GLY A 230 4.59 15.91 -12.58
C GLY A 230 5.42 15.84 -13.86
N LYS A 231 4.83 15.55 -15.04
CA LYS A 231 5.51 15.67 -16.33
C LYS A 231 5.32 17.09 -16.87
N VAL A 232 6.39 17.66 -17.46
CA VAL A 232 6.30 18.98 -18.12
C VAL A 232 5.38 18.85 -19.33
N HIS A 233 4.22 19.51 -19.29
CA HIS A 233 3.34 19.66 -20.43
C HIS A 233 3.72 20.95 -21.18
N GLU A 234 4.10 20.85 -22.46
CA GLU A 234 4.49 21.99 -23.31
C GLU A 234 3.29 22.87 -23.75
N LYS A 235 2.09 22.60 -23.30
CA LYS A 235 0.92 23.38 -23.70
C LYS A 235 0.23 24.01 -22.48
N HIS A 236 0.47 25.30 -22.30
CA HIS A 236 -0.50 26.16 -21.61
C HIS A 236 -1.58 26.53 -22.62
N GLU A 237 -2.84 26.16 -22.37
CA GLU A 237 -3.95 26.76 -23.08
C GLU A 237 -3.94 28.27 -22.78
N GLU A 238 -4.04 29.09 -23.81
CA GLU A 238 -4.15 30.54 -23.63
C GLU A 238 -5.44 30.83 -22.86
N ILE A 239 -5.32 31.62 -21.77
CA ILE A 239 -6.42 32.03 -20.92
C ILE A 239 -7.18 33.19 -21.61
#